data_6f23d69f2b3939596bdc0c74ee79c7b5
#
_entry.id   6f23d69f2b3939596bdc0c74ee79c7b5
#
_cell.length_a   1.000
_cell.length_b   1.000
_cell.length_c   1.000
_cell.angle_alpha   90.00
_cell.angle_beta   90.00
_cell.angle_gamma   90.00
#
_symmetry.space_group_name_H-M   'P 1'
#
loop_
_entity.id
_entity.type
_entity.pdbx_description
1 polymer ?
#
loop_
_entity_poly.entity_id
_entity_poly.type
_entity_poly.pdbx_seq_one_letter_code
_entity_poly.pdbx_strand_id
1 'polypeptide(L)'
;MPDHSSNLQVLIHQVSRRRSQNPFRKNKGLVQSVSFHPVRPYFFVATQRSVRIYNLVKQEMTKKLQANSKWISSMAVHPGGDHVICGSYDCRLSWFDLDLSTKPYRMLRHHKKAVRGVAYHRLYPLFASASDDGSVIVCHGTVYNDLLQNPLIVPVKVLRGHVITHDLGVLDVTFHPTQPWIFSSGADASIRLFT
;
A
#
# COMPACT_ATOMS: atom_id res chain seq x y z
N MET A 1 -23.62 7.52 -27.38
CA MET A 1 -23.13 7.77 -26.01
C MET A 1 -21.62 7.83 -26.06
N PRO A 2 -20.96 8.91 -25.65
CA PRO A 2 -19.51 8.94 -25.64
C PRO A 2 -19.00 7.94 -24.63
N ASP A 3 -18.11 7.07 -25.08
CA ASP A 3 -17.42 6.09 -24.28
C ASP A 3 -16.51 6.82 -23.28
N HIS A 4 -16.97 6.97 -22.04
CA HIS A 4 -16.19 7.43 -20.91
C HIS A 4 -15.24 6.32 -20.42
N SER A 5 -14.50 5.73 -21.34
CA SER A 5 -13.31 4.97 -20.98
C SER A 5 -12.27 5.97 -20.46
N SER A 6 -12.39 6.34 -19.19
CA SER A 6 -11.37 7.10 -18.49
C SER A 6 -10.02 6.42 -18.75
N ASN A 7 -9.16 7.09 -19.48
CA ASN A 7 -7.81 6.62 -19.79
C ASN A 7 -6.99 6.60 -18.50
N LEU A 8 -7.07 5.48 -17.81
CA LEU A 8 -6.32 5.22 -16.59
C LEU A 8 -4.87 4.93 -16.97
N GLN A 9 -4.14 6.00 -17.24
CA GLN A 9 -2.73 5.93 -17.60
C GLN A 9 -1.85 6.15 -16.37
N VAL A 10 -0.76 5.40 -16.31
CA VAL A 10 0.32 5.66 -15.37
C VAL A 10 1.45 6.31 -16.16
N LEU A 11 1.82 7.51 -15.75
CA LEU A 11 2.90 8.27 -16.39
C LEU A 11 4.06 8.44 -15.42
N ILE A 12 5.28 8.36 -15.94
CA ILE A 12 6.49 8.71 -15.22
C ILE A 12 7.00 10.04 -15.77
N HIS A 13 7.08 11.03 -14.90
CA HIS A 13 7.58 12.34 -15.23
C HIS A 13 9.05 12.47 -14.84
N GLN A 14 9.90 12.77 -15.84
CA GLN A 14 11.29 13.06 -15.58
C GLN A 14 11.48 14.58 -15.43
N VAL A 15 11.58 15.03 -14.20
CA VAL A 15 11.63 16.46 -13.85
C VAL A 15 12.79 17.18 -14.55
N SER A 16 13.99 16.58 -14.57
CA SER A 16 15.17 17.16 -15.18
C SER A 16 15.05 17.39 -16.69
N ARG A 17 14.31 16.55 -17.40
CA ARG A 17 14.12 16.62 -18.85
C ARG A 17 12.78 17.17 -19.28
N ARG A 18 11.89 17.50 -18.33
CA ARG A 18 10.51 17.97 -18.57
C ARG A 18 9.75 17.07 -19.55
N ARG A 19 9.99 15.77 -19.51
CA ARG A 19 9.35 14.77 -20.35
C ARG A 19 8.56 13.79 -19.51
N SER A 20 7.40 13.39 -20.00
CA SER A 20 6.64 12.27 -19.45
C SER A 20 6.81 11.05 -20.34
N GLN A 21 6.97 9.91 -19.71
CA GLN A 21 7.05 8.61 -20.37
C GLN A 21 5.86 7.76 -19.95
N ASN A 22 5.29 7.05 -20.91
CA ASN A 22 4.32 5.99 -20.66
C ASN A 22 4.95 4.66 -21.06
N PRO A 23 5.84 4.08 -20.23
CA PRO A 23 6.50 2.82 -20.56
C PRO A 23 5.56 1.62 -20.46
N PHE A 24 4.32 1.85 -20.04
CA PHE A 24 3.39 0.78 -19.73
C PHE A 24 2.30 0.71 -20.80
N ARG A 25 2.10 -0.47 -21.37
CA ARG A 25 0.90 -0.75 -22.15
C ARG A 25 -0.33 -0.56 -21.25
N LYS A 26 -1.46 -0.16 -21.85
CA LYS A 26 -2.73 0.14 -21.16
C LYS A 26 -2.99 -0.77 -19.97
N ASN A 27 -3.06 -0.17 -18.78
CA ASN A 27 -3.50 -0.89 -17.60
C ASN A 27 -4.98 -1.22 -17.73
N LYS A 28 -5.34 -2.49 -17.52
CA LYS A 28 -6.75 -2.87 -17.40
C LYS A 28 -7.17 -2.65 -15.95
N GLY A 29 -8.19 -1.82 -15.73
CA GLY A 29 -8.76 -1.49 -14.40
C GLY A 29 -8.22 -0.21 -13.79
N LEU A 30 -8.93 0.28 -12.77
CA LEU A 30 -8.59 1.50 -12.04
C LEU A 30 -7.24 1.35 -11.32
N VAL A 31 -6.35 2.32 -11.51
CA VAL A 31 -5.12 2.43 -10.74
C VAL A 31 -5.44 3.06 -9.39
N GLN A 32 -5.07 2.39 -8.32
CA GLN A 32 -5.36 2.82 -6.94
C GLN A 32 -4.15 3.45 -6.26
N SER A 33 -2.97 2.89 -6.51
CA SER A 33 -1.74 3.35 -5.88
C SER A 33 -0.54 3.06 -6.77
N VAL A 34 0.46 3.89 -6.65
CA VAL A 34 1.75 3.72 -7.33
C VAL A 34 2.89 3.96 -6.34
N SER A 35 3.99 3.26 -6.50
CA SER A 35 5.17 3.45 -5.67
C SER A 35 6.43 3.05 -6.42
N PHE A 36 7.53 3.71 -6.11
CA PHE A 36 8.85 3.25 -6.53
C PHE A 36 9.42 2.26 -5.52
N HIS A 37 10.22 1.34 -6.01
CA HIS A 37 11.06 0.53 -5.14
C HIS A 37 12.14 1.41 -4.50
N PRO A 38 12.42 1.27 -3.20
CA PRO A 38 13.33 2.18 -2.50
C PRO A 38 14.77 2.16 -3.03
N VAL A 39 15.23 1.03 -3.56
CA VAL A 39 16.64 0.85 -3.96
C VAL A 39 16.79 0.44 -5.43
N ARG A 40 15.94 -0.47 -5.93
CA ARG A 40 16.06 -1.04 -7.28
C ARG A 40 15.21 -0.24 -8.28
N PRO A 41 15.51 -0.25 -9.58
CA PRO A 41 14.74 0.46 -10.61
C PRO A 41 13.42 -0.27 -10.94
N TYR A 42 12.62 -0.54 -9.92
CA TYR A 42 11.30 -1.11 -10.07
C TYR A 42 10.21 -0.11 -9.72
N PHE A 43 9.09 -0.24 -10.39
CA PHE A 43 7.91 0.58 -10.20
C PHE A 43 6.68 -0.31 -10.00
N PHE A 44 5.92 0.00 -8.97
CA PHE A 44 4.75 -0.75 -8.56
C PHE A 44 3.48 0.00 -8.94
N VAL A 45 2.54 -0.70 -9.54
CA VAL A 45 1.22 -0.18 -9.90
C VAL A 45 0.16 -1.10 -9.32
N ALA A 46 -0.53 -0.63 -8.30
CA ALA A 46 -1.68 -1.33 -7.74
C ALA A 46 -2.94 -0.98 -8.51
N THR A 47 -3.59 -1.99 -9.04
CA THR A 47 -4.93 -1.91 -9.62
C THR A 47 -5.93 -2.58 -8.67
N GLN A 48 -7.21 -2.55 -8.98
CA GLN A 48 -8.25 -3.15 -8.15
C GLN A 48 -7.96 -4.60 -7.71
N ARG A 49 -7.32 -5.42 -8.55
CA ARG A 49 -7.18 -6.87 -8.31
C ARG A 49 -5.74 -7.37 -8.24
N SER A 50 -4.78 -6.55 -8.59
CA SER A 50 -3.39 -6.98 -8.69
C SER A 50 -2.41 -5.84 -8.57
N VAL A 51 -1.22 -6.13 -8.08
CA VAL A 51 -0.08 -5.23 -8.15
C VAL A 51 0.82 -5.71 -9.29
N ARG A 52 1.17 -4.80 -10.19
CA ARG A 52 2.10 -5.04 -11.30
C ARG A 52 3.43 -4.39 -10.97
N ILE A 53 4.50 -5.12 -11.22
CA ILE A 53 5.86 -4.68 -10.97
C ILE A 53 6.55 -4.54 -12.32
N TYR A 54 7.06 -3.36 -12.59
CA TYR A 54 7.74 -3.02 -13.83
C TYR A 54 9.21 -2.75 -13.57
N ASN A 55 10.07 -3.27 -14.42
CA ASN A 55 11.47 -2.91 -14.48
C ASN A 55 11.61 -1.66 -15.36
N LEU A 56 12.11 -0.57 -14.78
CA LEU A 56 12.22 0.72 -15.47
C LEU A 56 13.38 0.76 -16.48
N VAL A 57 14.41 -0.06 -16.29
CA VAL A 57 15.55 -0.15 -17.21
C VAL A 57 15.14 -0.93 -18.45
N LYS A 58 14.57 -2.12 -18.25
CA LYS A 58 14.13 -3.00 -19.34
C LYS A 58 12.80 -2.60 -19.94
N GLN A 59 12.05 -1.70 -19.27
CA GLN A 59 10.72 -1.25 -19.69
C GLN A 59 9.70 -2.38 -19.86
N GLU A 60 9.79 -3.41 -19.02
CA GLU A 60 8.94 -4.59 -19.07
C GLU A 60 8.26 -4.86 -17.71
N MET A 61 7.12 -5.55 -17.76
CA MET A 61 6.48 -6.06 -16.56
C MET A 61 7.17 -7.36 -16.12
N THR A 62 7.80 -7.35 -14.96
CA THR A 62 8.54 -8.49 -14.42
C THR A 62 7.66 -9.43 -13.60
N LYS A 63 6.72 -8.88 -12.83
CA LYS A 63 5.89 -9.67 -11.92
C LYS A 63 4.48 -9.08 -11.80
N LYS A 64 3.52 -9.96 -11.53
CA LYS A 64 2.13 -9.58 -11.23
C LYS A 64 1.68 -10.31 -9.97
N LEU A 65 1.48 -9.56 -8.88
CA LEU A 65 0.98 -10.09 -7.62
C LEU A 65 -0.55 -10.12 -7.63
N GLN A 66 -1.12 -11.21 -7.15
CA GLN A 66 -2.58 -11.41 -7.04
C GLN A 66 -2.98 -11.30 -5.58
N ALA A 67 -3.70 -10.24 -5.22
CA ALA A 67 -4.00 -9.94 -3.82
C ALA A 67 -5.06 -10.86 -3.20
N ASN A 68 -5.75 -11.69 -3.97
CA ASN A 68 -6.86 -12.54 -3.49
C ASN A 68 -7.92 -11.75 -2.68
N SER A 69 -8.00 -10.46 -2.90
CA SER A 69 -8.92 -9.53 -2.27
C SER A 69 -9.88 -8.97 -3.31
N LYS A 70 -11.03 -8.49 -2.85
CA LYS A 70 -12.07 -7.98 -3.78
C LYS A 70 -11.61 -6.71 -4.50
N TRP A 71 -10.92 -5.81 -3.78
CA TRP A 71 -10.52 -4.52 -4.33
C TRP A 71 -9.40 -3.91 -3.49
N ILE A 72 -8.21 -3.82 -4.05
CA ILE A 72 -7.07 -3.13 -3.43
C ILE A 72 -7.38 -1.63 -3.35
N SER A 73 -7.23 -1.05 -2.18
CA SER A 73 -7.41 0.38 -1.91
C SER A 73 -6.09 1.14 -1.86
N SER A 74 -5.07 0.53 -1.29
CA SER A 74 -3.78 1.16 -1.04
C SER A 74 -2.65 0.14 -1.06
N MET A 75 -1.44 0.61 -1.20
CA MET A 75 -0.24 -0.22 -1.24
C MET A 75 0.95 0.53 -0.63
N ALA A 76 1.79 -0.19 0.09
CA ALA A 76 3.08 0.30 0.55
C ALA A 76 4.17 -0.75 0.30
N VAL A 77 5.36 -0.28 -0.09
CA VAL A 77 6.55 -1.10 -0.28
C VAL A 77 7.42 -0.99 0.96
N HIS A 78 7.90 -2.13 1.46
CA HIS A 78 8.79 -2.19 2.61
C HIS A 78 10.10 -1.42 2.30
N PRO A 79 10.71 -0.72 3.26
CA PRO A 79 11.96 0.02 3.04
C PRO A 79 13.12 -0.84 2.52
N GLY A 80 13.17 -2.13 2.87
CA GLY A 80 14.13 -3.09 2.31
C GLY A 80 13.84 -3.48 0.86
N GLY A 81 12.63 -3.23 0.37
CA GLY A 81 12.22 -3.53 -1.00
C GLY A 81 11.72 -4.96 -1.23
N ASP A 82 11.81 -5.84 -0.26
CA ASP A 82 11.54 -7.27 -0.44
C ASP A 82 10.07 -7.63 -0.21
N HIS A 83 9.31 -6.73 0.43
CA HIS A 83 7.94 -6.98 0.83
C HIS A 83 7.01 -5.84 0.39
N VAL A 84 5.77 -6.21 0.12
CA VAL A 84 4.68 -5.28 -0.20
C VAL A 84 3.46 -5.60 0.64
N ILE A 85 2.83 -4.57 1.21
CA ILE A 85 1.54 -4.70 1.87
C ILE A 85 0.48 -3.97 1.05
N CYS A 86 -0.68 -4.60 0.93
CA CYS A 86 -1.85 -4.02 0.26
C CYS A 86 -3.04 -4.00 1.20
N GLY A 87 -3.65 -2.85 1.34
CA GLY A 87 -4.96 -2.69 1.97
C GLY A 87 -6.08 -2.97 0.99
N SER A 88 -7.23 -3.42 1.47
CA SER A 88 -8.39 -3.73 0.63
C SER A 88 -9.71 -3.28 1.26
N TYR A 89 -10.69 -3.01 0.39
CA TYR A 89 -12.05 -2.67 0.81
C TYR A 89 -12.78 -3.84 1.48
N ASP A 90 -12.27 -5.07 1.39
CA ASP A 90 -12.82 -6.23 2.11
C ASP A 90 -12.27 -6.42 3.52
N CYS A 91 -11.74 -5.35 4.13
CA CYS A 91 -11.21 -5.31 5.50
C CYS A 91 -9.93 -6.13 5.71
N ARG A 92 -9.23 -6.48 4.64
CA ARG A 92 -8.04 -7.33 4.68
C ARG A 92 -6.79 -6.55 4.33
N LEU A 93 -5.67 -7.02 4.88
CA LEU A 93 -4.33 -6.66 4.49
C LEU A 93 -3.65 -7.88 3.88
N SER A 94 -3.09 -7.74 2.70
CA SER A 94 -2.35 -8.80 2.02
C SER A 94 -0.86 -8.45 2.07
N TRP A 95 -0.08 -9.31 2.71
CA TRP A 95 1.37 -9.19 2.80
C TRP A 95 2.04 -10.08 1.77
N PHE A 96 2.86 -9.53 0.92
CA PHE A 96 3.61 -10.23 -0.11
C PHE A 96 5.10 -10.23 0.20
N ASP A 97 5.70 -11.38 0.05
CA ASP A 97 7.13 -11.54 -0.13
C ASP A 97 7.41 -11.61 -1.63
N LEU A 98 8.23 -10.69 -2.13
CA LEU A 98 8.47 -10.54 -3.56
C LEU A 98 9.34 -11.67 -4.13
N ASP A 99 10.18 -12.29 -3.32
CA ASP A 99 11.08 -13.34 -3.78
C ASP A 99 10.41 -14.72 -3.71
N LEU A 100 9.46 -14.88 -2.79
CA LEU A 100 8.84 -16.17 -2.53
C LEU A 100 7.71 -16.50 -3.52
N SER A 101 6.74 -15.58 -3.73
CA SER A 101 5.52 -15.91 -4.47
C SER A 101 4.84 -14.70 -5.11
N THR A 102 3.92 -14.99 -6.05
CA THR A 102 2.95 -13.99 -6.57
C THR A 102 1.64 -13.96 -5.79
N LYS A 103 1.45 -14.88 -4.84
CA LYS A 103 0.31 -14.92 -3.92
C LYS A 103 0.70 -14.30 -2.59
N PRO A 104 -0.26 -13.79 -1.80
CA PRO A 104 0.05 -13.26 -0.49
C PRO A 104 0.69 -14.33 0.40
N TYR A 105 1.77 -13.96 1.06
CA TYR A 105 2.43 -14.77 2.07
C TYR A 105 1.55 -14.87 3.34
N ARG A 106 0.95 -13.73 3.73
CA ARG A 106 -0.04 -13.67 4.81
C ARG A 106 -1.20 -12.75 4.46
N MET A 107 -2.38 -13.12 4.98
CA MET A 107 -3.57 -12.28 4.95
C MET A 107 -3.99 -11.96 6.39
N LEU A 108 -4.09 -10.67 6.71
CA LEU A 108 -4.43 -10.17 8.03
C LEU A 108 -5.83 -9.55 7.99
N ARG A 109 -6.61 -9.74 9.05
CA ARG A 109 -7.92 -9.14 9.20
C ARG A 109 -8.05 -8.53 10.59
N HIS A 110 -7.50 -7.34 10.74
CA HIS A 110 -7.55 -6.59 12.00
C HIS A 110 -8.66 -5.55 12.03
N HIS A 111 -9.07 -5.04 10.86
CA HIS A 111 -10.12 -4.05 10.70
C HIS A 111 -11.51 -4.65 10.51
N LYS A 112 -12.54 -3.89 10.95
CA LYS A 112 -13.95 -4.25 10.81
C LYS A 112 -14.60 -3.69 9.55
N LYS A 113 -14.03 -2.62 9.00
CA LYS A 113 -14.46 -1.95 7.76
C LYS A 113 -13.30 -1.87 6.76
N ALA A 114 -13.55 -1.26 5.60
CA ALA A 114 -12.59 -1.13 4.52
C ALA A 114 -11.27 -0.50 4.99
N VAL A 115 -10.15 -1.07 4.58
CA VAL A 115 -8.84 -0.45 4.75
C VAL A 115 -8.66 0.59 3.65
N ARG A 116 -8.27 1.80 4.00
CA ARG A 116 -8.09 2.93 3.09
C ARG A 116 -6.65 3.25 2.79
N GLY A 117 -5.81 3.28 3.83
CA GLY A 117 -4.41 3.62 3.76
C GLY A 117 -3.52 2.57 4.42
N VAL A 118 -2.32 2.37 3.90
CA VAL A 118 -1.27 1.56 4.51
C VAL A 118 0.07 2.26 4.34
N ALA A 119 0.91 2.19 5.37
CA ALA A 119 2.25 2.77 5.35
C ALA A 119 3.25 1.91 6.14
N TYR A 120 4.51 1.89 5.68
CA TYR A 120 5.63 1.36 6.45
C TYR A 120 6.40 2.49 7.11
N HIS A 121 6.91 2.22 8.30
CA HIS A 121 7.92 3.08 8.91
C HIS A 121 9.26 2.85 8.21
N ARG A 122 10.02 3.94 7.99
CA ARG A 122 11.28 3.88 7.24
C ARG A 122 12.40 3.16 7.98
N LEU A 123 12.47 3.31 9.30
CA LEU A 123 13.58 2.83 10.13
C LEU A 123 13.20 1.68 11.07
N TYR A 124 11.95 1.66 11.54
CA TYR A 124 11.48 0.64 12.47
C TYR A 124 10.64 -0.42 11.77
N PRO A 125 10.65 -1.66 12.26
CA PRO A 125 9.85 -2.75 11.69
C PRO A 125 8.36 -2.59 12.03
N LEU A 126 7.80 -1.44 11.67
CA LEU A 126 6.42 -1.07 11.92
C LEU A 126 5.70 -0.78 10.61
N PHE A 127 4.44 -1.13 10.57
CA PHE A 127 3.52 -0.65 9.55
C PHE A 127 2.20 -0.22 10.21
N ALA A 128 1.51 0.67 9.54
CA ALA A 128 0.22 1.16 9.99
C ALA A 128 -0.83 0.95 8.89
N SER A 129 -2.06 0.74 9.31
CA SER A 129 -3.22 0.65 8.42
C SER A 129 -4.36 1.52 8.94
N ALA A 130 -4.98 2.27 8.04
CA ALA A 130 -6.11 3.15 8.31
C ALA A 130 -7.40 2.57 7.73
N SER A 131 -8.51 2.71 8.44
CA SER A 131 -9.77 2.09 8.04
C SER A 131 -11.00 2.97 8.30
N ASP A 132 -12.06 2.68 7.55
CA ASP A 132 -13.40 3.24 7.73
C ASP A 132 -14.04 2.83 9.08
N ASP A 133 -13.40 1.95 9.86
CA ASP A 133 -13.83 1.68 11.24
C ASP A 133 -13.39 2.77 12.24
N GLY A 134 -12.77 3.85 11.76
CA GLY A 134 -12.33 5.00 12.56
C GLY A 134 -11.02 4.76 13.30
N SER A 135 -10.33 3.67 13.02
CA SER A 135 -9.08 3.33 13.69
C SER A 135 -7.88 3.32 12.76
N VAL A 136 -6.71 3.61 13.32
CA VAL A 136 -5.40 3.28 12.76
C VAL A 136 -4.82 2.16 13.60
N ILE A 137 -4.43 1.07 12.98
CA ILE A 137 -3.79 -0.06 13.65
C ILE A 137 -2.32 -0.07 13.28
N VAL A 138 -1.47 0.02 14.31
CA VAL A 138 -0.03 -0.10 14.20
C VAL A 138 0.35 -1.55 14.48
N CYS A 139 1.09 -2.13 13.56
CA CYS A 139 1.55 -3.51 13.67
C CYS A 139 3.08 -3.56 13.64
N HIS A 140 3.63 -4.48 14.40
CA HIS A 140 5.02 -4.91 14.25
C HIS A 140 5.09 -5.87 13.06
N GLY A 141 6.04 -5.65 12.16
CA GLY A 141 6.20 -6.46 10.96
C GLY A 141 7.66 -6.79 10.73
N THR A 142 8.17 -7.80 11.46
CA THR A 142 9.52 -8.31 11.25
C THR A 142 9.47 -9.59 10.43
N VAL A 143 10.22 -9.61 9.36
CA VAL A 143 10.49 -10.81 8.58
C VAL A 143 11.95 -11.18 8.81
N TYR A 144 12.19 -12.44 9.13
CA TYR A 144 13.53 -12.95 9.38
C TYR A 144 14.12 -13.51 8.08
N ASN A 145 15.43 -13.37 7.92
CA ASN A 145 16.15 -13.95 6.78
C ASN A 145 16.19 -15.50 6.86
N ASP A 146 15.98 -16.05 8.03
CA ASP A 146 15.86 -17.48 8.24
C ASP A 146 14.44 -17.95 7.89
N LEU A 147 14.32 -18.77 6.86
CA LEU A 147 13.05 -19.34 6.40
C LEU A 147 12.39 -20.29 7.43
N LEU A 148 13.12 -20.72 8.45
CA LEU A 148 12.59 -21.54 9.55
C LEU A 148 11.88 -20.70 10.60
N GLN A 149 12.10 -19.39 10.62
CA GLN A 149 11.44 -18.48 11.56
C GLN A 149 10.19 -17.88 10.95
N ASN A 150 9.06 -18.07 11.62
CA ASN A 150 7.83 -17.41 11.24
C ASN A 150 7.95 -15.90 11.43
N PRO A 151 7.50 -15.08 10.45
CA PRO A 151 7.51 -13.64 10.59
C PRO A 151 6.62 -13.21 11.76
N LEU A 152 7.11 -12.25 12.53
CA LEU A 152 6.36 -11.64 13.62
C LEU A 152 5.51 -10.50 13.04
N ILE A 153 4.24 -10.78 12.74
CA ILE A 153 3.29 -9.81 12.25
C ILE A 153 2.13 -9.74 13.25
N VAL A 154 2.20 -8.78 14.16
CA VAL A 154 1.25 -8.64 15.26
C VAL A 154 0.81 -7.19 15.44
N PRO A 155 -0.47 -6.94 15.76
CA PRO A 155 -0.92 -5.60 16.14
C PRO A 155 -0.31 -5.20 17.48
N VAL A 156 0.26 -4.00 17.52
CA VAL A 156 0.90 -3.42 18.71
C VAL A 156 -0.04 -2.41 19.38
N LYS A 157 -0.66 -1.55 18.58
CA LYS A 157 -1.51 -0.48 19.12
C LYS A 157 -2.66 -0.15 18.17
N VAL A 158 -3.81 0.15 18.74
CA VAL A 158 -4.98 0.67 18.03
C VAL A 158 -5.14 2.13 18.43
N LEU A 159 -4.99 3.01 17.46
CA LEU A 159 -5.13 4.46 17.63
C LEU A 159 -6.53 4.86 17.20
N ARG A 160 -7.21 5.61 18.04
CA ARG A 160 -8.56 6.11 17.81
C ARG A 160 -8.59 7.62 18.03
N GLY A 161 -9.51 8.28 17.36
CA GLY A 161 -9.63 9.73 17.49
C GLY A 161 -10.49 10.35 16.40
N HIS A 162 -10.49 9.78 15.19
CA HIS A 162 -11.34 10.25 14.11
C HIS A 162 -12.81 9.87 14.34
N VAL A 163 -13.69 10.78 13.95
CA VAL A 163 -15.14 10.55 13.96
C VAL A 163 -15.55 9.95 12.62
N ILE A 164 -16.36 8.91 12.66
CA ILE A 164 -16.89 8.29 11.44
C ILE A 164 -17.97 9.23 10.86
N THR A 165 -17.75 9.66 9.61
CA THR A 165 -18.65 10.57 8.89
C THR A 165 -19.06 9.91 7.57
N HIS A 166 -20.35 9.78 7.33
CA HIS A 166 -20.91 9.12 6.13
C HIS A 166 -20.33 7.73 5.86
N ASP A 167 -20.22 6.91 6.91
CA ASP A 167 -19.61 5.56 6.89
C ASP A 167 -18.11 5.51 6.56
N LEU A 168 -17.45 6.64 6.42
CA LEU A 168 -16.02 6.79 6.23
C LEU A 168 -15.35 7.16 7.54
N GLY A 169 -14.19 6.59 7.80
CA GLY A 169 -13.41 6.85 9.00
C GLY A 169 -12.07 7.50 8.68
N VAL A 170 -10.99 6.74 8.80
CA VAL A 170 -9.63 7.20 8.49
C VAL A 170 -9.31 6.89 7.05
N LEU A 171 -8.99 7.93 6.28
CA LEU A 171 -8.80 7.84 4.83
C LEU A 171 -7.35 7.50 4.45
N ASP A 172 -6.39 8.01 5.21
CA ASP A 172 -4.98 7.76 4.94
C ASP A 172 -4.14 7.81 6.21
N VAL A 173 -2.95 7.22 6.17
CA VAL A 173 -1.98 7.18 7.26
C VAL A 173 -0.57 7.23 6.72
N THR A 174 0.28 7.96 7.41
CA THR A 174 1.72 8.01 7.11
C THR A 174 2.55 8.13 8.39
N PHE A 175 3.77 7.60 8.35
CA PHE A 175 4.75 7.78 9.42
C PHE A 175 5.60 9.02 9.18
N HIS A 176 6.04 9.64 10.26
CA HIS A 176 7.14 10.59 10.17
C HIS A 176 8.42 9.85 9.74
N PRO A 177 9.27 10.43 8.88
CA PRO A 177 10.42 9.71 8.33
C PRO A 177 11.47 9.26 9.36
N THR A 178 11.57 9.95 10.50
CA THR A 178 12.61 9.68 11.51
C THR A 178 12.08 9.55 12.94
N GLN A 179 10.92 10.14 13.25
CA GLN A 179 10.31 10.09 14.57
C GLN A 179 9.24 9.00 14.65
N PRO A 180 8.95 8.45 15.82
CA PRO A 180 7.89 7.45 15.99
C PRO A 180 6.48 8.06 15.94
N TRP A 181 6.26 9.05 15.10
CA TRP A 181 5.00 9.75 14.97
C TRP A 181 4.20 9.26 13.77
N ILE A 182 2.91 9.26 13.94
CA ILE A 182 1.97 8.85 12.92
C ILE A 182 1.01 9.99 12.65
N PHE A 183 0.83 10.33 11.39
CA PHE A 183 -0.19 11.24 10.91
C PHE A 183 -1.30 10.44 10.25
N SER A 184 -2.52 10.82 10.52
CA SER A 184 -3.69 10.27 9.85
C SER A 184 -4.64 11.38 9.40
N SER A 185 -5.29 11.18 8.27
CA SER A 185 -6.36 12.04 7.77
C SER A 185 -7.68 11.29 7.81
N GLY A 186 -8.73 11.97 8.23
CA GLY A 186 -10.06 11.40 8.38
C GLY A 186 -11.13 12.07 7.55
N ALA A 187 -12.25 11.38 7.37
CA ALA A 187 -13.45 11.91 6.72
C ALA A 187 -14.15 12.99 7.56
N ASP A 188 -13.73 13.16 8.83
CA ASP A 188 -14.14 14.23 9.73
C ASP A 188 -13.43 15.57 9.45
N ALA A 189 -12.78 15.69 8.30
CA ALA A 189 -12.02 16.86 7.87
C ALA A 189 -10.86 17.23 8.84
N SER A 190 -10.38 16.28 9.63
CA SER A 190 -9.26 16.49 10.56
C SER A 190 -8.02 15.70 10.17
N ILE A 191 -6.86 16.24 10.54
CA ILE A 191 -5.59 15.53 10.56
C ILE A 191 -5.21 15.32 12.03
N ARG A 192 -4.78 14.11 12.36
CA ARG A 192 -4.34 13.77 13.71
C ARG A 192 -2.90 13.34 13.74
N LEU A 193 -2.19 13.79 14.74
CA LEU A 193 -0.85 13.37 15.10
C LEU A 193 -0.92 12.48 16.34
N PHE A 194 -0.29 11.31 16.24
CA PHE A 194 -0.07 10.40 17.36
C PHE A 194 1.44 10.32 17.64
N THR A 195 1.82 10.53 18.87
CA THR A 195 3.20 10.51 19.38
C THR A 195 3.44 9.35 20.33
#